data_b22c4e935229b6cd90b60d2579ad7a2f
#
_entry.id   b22c4e935229b6cd90b60d2579ad7a2f
#
_cell.length_a   1.000
_cell.length_b   1.000
_cell.length_c   1.000
_cell.angle_alpha   90.00
_cell.angle_beta   90.00
_cell.angle_gamma   90.00
#
_symmetry.space_group_name_H-M   'P 1'
#
loop_
_entity.id
_entity.type
_entity.pdbx_description
1 polymer ?
#
loop_
_entity_poly.entity_id
_entity_poly.type
_entity_poly.pdbx_seq_one_letter_code
_entity_poly.pdbx_strand_id
1 'polypeptide(L)'
;MYSVTKRIDFCYGHRLLDYDGICKHPHGHNALAEIEVRTGTLDNRNMVCDFSDIKRLVKGWIDRELDHKMILRQDDPLVKPLQQLGEPIYLLDSNPTVERIAKLIFDKAQEQGLPVVRVTVWETPTSFAEYRASMNAEA
;
A
#
# COMPACT_ATOMS: atom_id res chain seq x y z
N MET A 1 24.88 -2.66 -6.47
CA MET A 1 23.42 -2.52 -6.29
C MET A 1 23.14 -1.44 -5.26
N TYR A 2 22.31 -0.48 -5.63
CA TYR A 2 21.93 0.63 -4.76
C TYR A 2 20.43 0.58 -4.51
N SER A 3 19.98 0.97 -3.32
CA SER A 3 18.56 1.11 -3.03
C SER A 3 18.31 2.37 -2.21
N VAL A 4 17.10 2.92 -2.38
CA VAL A 4 16.58 4.00 -1.52
C VAL A 4 15.19 3.62 -1.08
N THR A 5 14.80 4.09 0.11
CA THR A 5 13.48 3.82 0.68
C THR A 5 12.82 5.12 1.09
N LYS A 6 11.58 5.31 0.67
CA LYS A 6 10.73 6.42 1.10
C LYS A 6 9.66 5.92 2.04
N ARG A 7 9.48 6.60 3.16
CA ARG A 7 8.41 6.32 4.12
C ARG A 7 7.24 7.27 3.87
N ILE A 8 6.03 6.71 3.90
CA ILE A 8 4.79 7.44 3.63
C ILE A 8 3.78 7.09 4.71
N ASP A 9 3.34 8.11 5.47
CA ASP A 9 2.29 7.94 6.47
C ASP A 9 0.92 8.05 5.80
N PHE A 10 -0.02 7.19 6.22
CA PHE A 10 -1.41 7.30 5.81
C PHE A 10 -2.30 6.59 6.83
N CYS A 11 -3.57 6.97 6.88
CA CYS A 11 -4.54 6.26 7.71
C CYS A 11 -5.62 5.64 6.85
N TYR A 12 -6.12 4.49 7.29
CA TYR A 12 -7.20 3.80 6.58
C TYR A 12 -8.05 3.04 7.57
N GLY A 13 -9.28 2.78 7.16
CA GLY A 13 -10.15 1.85 7.85
C GLY A 13 -10.32 0.57 7.06
N HIS A 14 -10.61 -0.51 7.75
CA HIS A 14 -10.90 -1.80 7.12
C HIS A 14 -11.64 -2.73 8.07
N ARG A 15 -12.11 -3.84 7.54
CA ARG A 15 -12.50 -5.02 8.31
C ARG A 15 -12.29 -6.27 7.48
N LEU A 16 -12.25 -7.41 8.15
CA LEU A 16 -12.09 -8.71 7.52
C LEU A 16 -13.43 -9.46 7.56
N LEU A 17 -13.92 -9.88 6.39
CA LEU A 17 -15.09 -10.73 6.29
C LEU A 17 -14.69 -12.19 6.48
N ASP A 18 -15.66 -13.02 6.92
CA ASP A 18 -15.46 -14.46 7.09
C ASP A 18 -14.25 -14.77 7.98
N TYR A 19 -14.06 -13.94 9.00
CA TYR A 19 -12.95 -14.02 9.93
C TYR A 19 -13.48 -14.09 11.36
N ASP A 20 -12.97 -15.03 12.14
CA ASP A 20 -13.36 -15.25 13.53
C ASP A 20 -12.37 -14.56 14.46
N GLY A 21 -12.50 -13.26 14.62
CA GLY A 21 -11.65 -12.44 15.46
C GLY A 21 -12.15 -11.01 15.51
N ILE A 22 -11.49 -10.19 16.32
CA ILE A 22 -11.89 -8.79 16.55
C ILE A 22 -11.84 -7.95 15.27
N CYS A 23 -10.96 -8.31 14.33
CA CYS A 23 -10.79 -7.59 13.07
C CYS A 23 -11.96 -7.72 12.10
N LYS A 24 -12.96 -8.54 12.43
CA LYS A 24 -14.23 -8.56 11.70
C LYS A 24 -15.04 -7.28 11.89
N HIS A 25 -14.72 -6.49 12.91
CA HIS A 25 -15.37 -5.21 13.16
C HIS A 25 -14.59 -4.09 12.44
N PRO A 26 -15.30 -3.07 11.91
CA PRO A 26 -14.61 -1.92 11.31
C PRO A 26 -13.68 -1.24 12.32
N HIS A 27 -12.48 -0.95 11.88
CA HIS A 27 -11.48 -0.27 12.69
C HIS A 27 -10.46 0.41 11.77
N GLY A 28 -9.59 1.22 12.34
CA GLY A 28 -8.62 1.99 11.56
C GLY A 28 -7.23 1.93 12.12
N HIS A 29 -6.27 2.30 11.28
CA HIS A 29 -4.85 2.32 11.61
C HIS A 29 -4.19 3.59 11.08
N ASN A 30 -3.24 4.10 11.85
CA ASN A 30 -2.23 5.02 11.35
C ASN A 30 -1.07 4.17 10.84
N ALA A 31 -1.02 4.00 9.53
CA ALA A 31 -0.08 3.10 8.88
C ALA A 31 1.14 3.85 8.36
N LEU A 32 2.23 3.10 8.18
CA LEU A 32 3.46 3.59 7.55
C LEU A 32 3.82 2.64 6.42
N ALA A 33 3.88 3.17 5.20
CA ALA A 33 4.36 2.41 4.05
C ALA A 33 5.82 2.76 3.78
N GLU A 34 6.65 1.75 3.55
CA GLU A 34 8.03 1.91 3.12
C GLU A 34 8.14 1.40 1.69
N ILE A 35 8.59 2.27 0.79
CA ILE A 35 8.73 1.96 -0.64
C ILE A 35 10.21 1.88 -0.95
N GLU A 36 10.71 0.69 -1.24
CA GLU A 36 12.11 0.48 -1.61
C GLU A 36 12.23 0.32 -3.12
N VAL A 37 13.05 1.16 -3.74
CA VAL A 37 13.43 1.06 -5.15
C VAL A 37 14.92 0.77 -5.26
N ARG A 38 15.32 0.05 -6.30
CA ARG A 38 16.68 -0.45 -6.42
C ARG A 38 17.17 -0.42 -7.86
N THR A 39 18.45 -0.06 -8.06
CA THR A 39 19.09 -0.11 -9.38
C THR A 39 20.50 -0.67 -9.26
N GLY A 40 21.00 -1.24 -10.37
CA GLY A 40 22.40 -1.68 -10.45
C GLY A 40 23.37 -0.54 -10.63
N THR A 41 22.92 0.55 -11.27
CA THR A 41 23.75 1.72 -11.56
C THR A 41 22.96 2.98 -11.23
N LEU A 42 23.69 4.02 -10.83
CA LEU A 42 23.09 5.33 -10.55
C LEU A 42 22.90 6.12 -11.86
N ASP A 43 21.96 7.06 -11.84
CA ASP A 43 21.74 7.94 -12.98
C ASP A 43 22.83 9.02 -13.06
N ASN A 44 22.67 9.96 -14.00
CA ASN A 44 23.65 11.03 -14.20
C ASN A 44 23.72 12.04 -13.04
N ARG A 45 22.80 11.95 -12.08
CA ARG A 45 22.80 12.75 -10.84
C ARG A 45 23.36 11.96 -9.66
N ASN A 46 23.84 10.72 -9.90
CA ASN A 46 24.27 9.77 -8.87
C ASN A 46 23.13 9.34 -7.95
N MET A 47 21.91 9.19 -8.49
CA MET A 47 20.73 8.77 -7.76
C MET A 47 20.18 7.45 -8.29
N VAL A 48 19.57 6.66 -7.39
CA VAL A 48 18.67 5.56 -7.79
C VAL A 48 17.44 6.15 -8.45
N CYS A 49 16.84 7.11 -7.78
CA CYS A 49 15.80 8.00 -8.29
C CYS A 49 15.69 9.18 -7.31
N ASP A 50 14.96 10.20 -7.68
CA ASP A 50 14.66 11.30 -6.78
C ASP A 50 13.56 10.87 -5.81
N PHE A 51 13.72 11.16 -4.51
CA PHE A 51 12.67 10.89 -3.53
C PHE A 51 11.36 11.63 -3.87
N SER A 52 11.46 12.78 -4.54
CA SER A 52 10.27 13.52 -4.99
C SER A 52 9.46 12.75 -6.03
N ASP A 53 10.09 11.88 -6.82
CA ASP A 53 9.38 11.02 -7.77
C ASP A 53 8.56 9.96 -7.05
N ILE A 54 9.12 9.34 -6.01
CA ILE A 54 8.39 8.38 -5.19
C ILE A 54 7.22 9.09 -4.50
N LYS A 55 7.46 10.28 -3.94
CA LYS A 55 6.41 11.08 -3.32
C LYS A 55 5.29 11.38 -4.30
N ARG A 56 5.61 11.86 -5.48
CA ARG A 56 4.61 12.24 -6.50
C ARG A 56 3.82 11.04 -6.98
N LEU A 57 4.51 9.93 -7.31
CA LEU A 57 3.89 8.78 -7.95
C LEU A 57 3.18 7.86 -6.94
N VAL A 58 3.78 7.62 -5.78
CA VAL A 58 3.23 6.66 -4.81
C VAL A 58 2.44 7.37 -3.74
N LYS A 59 3.02 8.37 -3.06
CA LYS A 59 2.27 9.12 -2.03
C LYS A 59 1.06 9.82 -2.64
N GLY A 60 1.20 10.40 -3.83
CA GLY A 60 0.08 11.01 -4.52
C GLY A 60 -1.07 10.04 -4.77
N TRP A 61 -0.75 8.80 -5.18
CA TRP A 61 -1.75 7.76 -5.36
C TRP A 61 -2.38 7.32 -4.02
N ILE A 62 -1.54 7.10 -2.98
CA ILE A 62 -2.04 6.73 -1.65
C ILE A 62 -2.99 7.82 -1.12
N ASP A 63 -2.62 9.08 -1.25
CA ASP A 63 -3.43 10.21 -0.78
C ASP A 63 -4.80 10.26 -1.47
N ARG A 64 -4.85 9.92 -2.77
CA ARG A 64 -6.11 9.93 -3.52
C ARG A 64 -6.97 8.70 -3.27
N GLU A 65 -6.35 7.53 -3.10
CA GLU A 65 -7.07 6.25 -3.18
C GLU A 65 -7.22 5.54 -1.84
N LEU A 66 -6.29 5.71 -0.92
CA LEU A 66 -6.26 4.93 0.33
C LEU A 66 -6.41 5.79 1.59
N ASP A 67 -5.76 6.96 1.62
CA ASP A 67 -5.70 7.77 2.83
C ASP A 67 -7.08 8.29 3.21
N HIS A 68 -7.46 8.10 4.47
CA HIS A 68 -8.77 8.47 5.03
C HIS A 68 -9.93 7.75 4.34
N LYS A 69 -9.69 6.55 3.79
CA LYS A 69 -10.75 5.76 3.16
C LYS A 69 -10.96 4.44 3.89
N MET A 70 -12.16 3.90 3.75
CA MET A 70 -12.47 2.55 4.16
C MET A 70 -12.10 1.60 3.03
N ILE A 71 -11.21 0.65 3.30
CA ILE A 71 -10.80 -0.36 2.33
C ILE A 71 -11.61 -1.63 2.63
N LEU A 72 -12.41 -2.06 1.67
CA LEU A 72 -13.35 -3.16 1.86
C LEU A 72 -13.26 -4.17 0.72
N ARG A 73 -13.56 -5.42 1.04
CA ARG A 73 -13.79 -6.43 0.00
C ARG A 73 -15.06 -6.05 -0.77
N GLN A 74 -15.04 -6.19 -2.08
CA GLN A 74 -16.09 -5.67 -2.96
C GLN A 74 -17.49 -6.23 -2.66
N ASP A 75 -17.59 -7.41 -2.03
CA ASP A 75 -18.85 -8.03 -1.63
C ASP A 75 -19.25 -7.72 -0.17
N ASP A 76 -18.52 -6.83 0.50
CA ASP A 76 -18.80 -6.48 1.88
C ASP A 76 -20.16 -5.77 1.97
N PRO A 77 -21.06 -6.22 2.87
CA PRO A 77 -22.35 -5.56 3.08
C PRO A 77 -22.26 -4.09 3.49
N LEU A 78 -21.10 -3.62 3.99
CA LEU A 78 -20.91 -2.19 4.31
C LEU A 78 -20.74 -1.31 3.08
N VAL A 79 -20.39 -1.88 1.92
CA VAL A 79 -20.09 -1.10 0.71
C VAL A 79 -21.28 -0.20 0.34
N LYS A 80 -22.45 -0.80 0.19
CA LYS A 80 -23.62 -0.06 -0.28
C LYS A 80 -24.07 1.04 0.69
N PRO A 81 -24.21 0.79 1.99
CA PRO A 81 -24.55 1.87 2.94
C PRO A 81 -23.54 3.01 2.95
N LEU A 82 -22.24 2.72 2.90
CA LEU A 82 -21.22 3.75 2.88
C LEU A 82 -21.27 4.58 1.59
N GLN A 83 -21.49 3.93 0.44
CA GLN A 83 -21.67 4.63 -0.83
C GLN A 83 -22.91 5.54 -0.79
N GLN A 84 -24.00 5.06 -0.21
CA GLN A 84 -25.23 5.85 -0.09
C GLN A 84 -25.03 7.08 0.80
N LEU A 85 -24.15 6.97 1.81
CA LEU A 85 -23.81 8.09 2.69
C LEU A 85 -22.76 9.02 2.08
N GLY A 86 -22.23 8.70 0.89
CA GLY A 86 -21.18 9.49 0.25
C GLY A 86 -19.80 9.32 0.88
N GLU A 87 -19.59 8.26 1.67
CA GLU A 87 -18.29 8.03 2.30
C GLU A 87 -17.27 7.45 1.31
N PRO A 88 -16.01 7.91 1.35
CA PRO A 88 -15.00 7.42 0.42
C PRO A 88 -14.56 6.00 0.80
N ILE A 89 -14.59 5.11 -0.18
CA ILE A 89 -14.18 3.71 -0.01
C ILE A 89 -13.24 3.30 -1.15
N TYR A 90 -12.40 2.30 -0.87
CA TYR A 90 -11.59 1.63 -1.87
C TYR A 90 -11.91 0.14 -1.83
N LEU A 91 -12.20 -0.45 -2.99
CA LEU A 91 -12.64 -1.84 -3.07
C LEU A 91 -11.50 -2.75 -3.54
N LEU A 92 -11.36 -3.89 -2.87
CA LEU A 92 -10.46 -4.97 -3.26
C LEU A 92 -11.30 -6.22 -3.61
N ASP A 93 -10.70 -7.13 -4.37
CA ASP A 93 -11.29 -8.42 -4.71
C ASP A 93 -11.12 -9.47 -3.61
N SER A 94 -10.40 -9.12 -2.55
CA SER A 94 -10.13 -9.97 -1.39
C SER A 94 -10.21 -9.15 -0.11
N ASN A 95 -10.15 -9.81 1.05
CA ASN A 95 -10.08 -9.11 2.32
C ASN A 95 -8.89 -8.15 2.35
N PRO A 96 -9.10 -6.91 2.84
CA PRO A 96 -8.06 -5.89 2.88
C PRO A 96 -7.10 -6.11 4.05
N THR A 97 -6.38 -7.22 4.03
CA THR A 97 -5.33 -7.50 4.99
C THR A 97 -4.14 -6.58 4.73
N VAL A 98 -3.27 -6.42 5.73
CA VAL A 98 -2.07 -5.60 5.55
C VAL A 98 -1.16 -6.18 4.47
N GLU A 99 -1.15 -7.51 4.28
CA GLU A 99 -0.43 -8.20 3.21
C GLU A 99 -0.94 -7.76 1.83
N ARG A 100 -2.25 -7.71 1.67
CA ARG A 100 -2.87 -7.31 0.39
C ARG A 100 -2.70 -5.82 0.12
N ILE A 101 -2.71 -4.99 1.15
CA ILE A 101 -2.45 -3.56 1.01
C ILE A 101 -1.01 -3.32 0.57
N ALA A 102 -0.05 -4.06 1.15
CA ALA A 102 1.35 -3.96 0.74
C ALA A 102 1.52 -4.34 -0.73
N LYS A 103 0.90 -5.44 -1.18
CA LYS A 103 0.96 -5.84 -2.59
C LYS A 103 0.30 -4.81 -3.51
N LEU A 104 -0.84 -4.25 -3.09
CA LEU A 104 -1.54 -3.23 -3.86
C LEU A 104 -0.65 -2.01 -4.11
N ILE A 105 0.01 -1.52 -3.08
CA ILE A 105 0.92 -0.37 -3.21
C ILE A 105 2.12 -0.73 -4.08
N PHE A 106 2.66 -1.94 -3.93
CA PHE A 106 3.74 -2.45 -4.77
C PHE A 106 3.34 -2.42 -6.24
N ASP A 107 2.17 -2.99 -6.57
CA ASP A 107 1.70 -3.07 -7.95
C ASP A 107 1.53 -1.67 -8.56
N LYS A 108 1.01 -0.71 -7.77
CA LYS A 108 0.83 0.66 -8.23
C LYS A 108 2.16 1.38 -8.46
N ALA A 109 3.12 1.18 -7.57
CA ALA A 109 4.47 1.74 -7.73
C ALA A 109 5.13 1.18 -9.00
N GLN A 110 5.01 -0.12 -9.24
CA GLN A 110 5.54 -0.78 -10.44
C GLN A 110 4.87 -0.25 -11.71
N GLU A 111 3.55 -0.11 -11.71
CA GLU A 111 2.79 0.45 -12.84
C GLU A 111 3.24 1.87 -13.18
N GLN A 112 3.69 2.64 -12.19
CA GLN A 112 4.19 4.00 -12.40
C GLN A 112 5.63 4.03 -12.96
N GLY A 113 6.23 2.86 -13.19
CA GLY A 113 7.56 2.76 -13.78
C GLY A 113 8.71 2.79 -12.78
N LEU A 114 8.44 2.75 -11.48
CA LEU A 114 9.49 2.72 -10.47
C LEU A 114 10.10 1.32 -10.38
N PRO A 115 11.43 1.21 -10.22
CA PRO A 115 12.09 -0.10 -10.01
C PRO A 115 11.90 -0.56 -8.56
N VAL A 116 10.65 -0.71 -8.15
CA VAL A 116 10.27 -1.11 -6.80
C VAL A 116 10.62 -2.59 -6.58
N VAL A 117 11.21 -2.88 -5.43
CA VAL A 117 11.58 -4.26 -5.05
C VAL A 117 10.89 -4.71 -3.77
N ARG A 118 10.41 -3.78 -2.95
CA ARG A 118 9.75 -4.10 -1.69
C ARG A 118 8.82 -2.96 -1.29
N VAL A 119 7.64 -3.33 -0.81
CA VAL A 119 6.76 -2.44 -0.05
C VAL A 119 6.47 -3.08 1.28
N THR A 120 6.75 -2.37 2.36
CA THR A 120 6.43 -2.78 3.73
C THR A 120 5.35 -1.85 4.25
N VAL A 121 4.29 -2.41 4.81
CA VAL A 121 3.23 -1.63 5.45
C VAL A 121 3.19 -1.99 6.93
N TRP A 122 3.48 -1.01 7.78
CA TRP A 122 3.33 -1.11 9.21
C TRP A 122 1.89 -0.75 9.55
N GLU A 123 1.12 -1.74 9.98
CA GLU A 123 -0.26 -1.54 10.41
C GLU A 123 -0.30 -0.85 11.77
N THR A 124 0.61 -1.26 12.65
CA THR A 124 0.85 -0.66 13.96
C THR A 124 2.35 -0.47 14.14
N PRO A 125 2.81 0.22 15.20
CA PRO A 125 4.26 0.34 15.45
C PRO A 125 5.00 -0.98 15.68
N THR A 126 4.27 -2.08 15.92
CA THR A 126 4.89 -3.38 16.24
C THR A 126 4.62 -4.47 15.21
N SER A 127 3.80 -4.20 14.18
CA SER A 127 3.36 -5.26 13.26
C SER A 127 3.32 -4.75 11.83
N PHE A 128 3.99 -5.47 10.95
CA PHE A 128 4.04 -5.11 9.54
C PHE A 128 3.93 -6.34 8.65
N ALA A 129 3.54 -6.12 7.42
CA ALA A 129 3.66 -7.10 6.34
C ALA A 129 4.43 -6.47 5.19
N GLU A 130 5.06 -7.30 4.37
CA GLU A 130 5.76 -6.81 3.21
C GLU A 130 5.47 -7.67 1.99
N TYR A 131 5.53 -7.04 0.82
CA TYR A 131 5.54 -7.71 -0.46
C TYR A 131 6.85 -7.39 -1.17
N ARG A 132 7.53 -8.42 -1.66
CA ARG A 132 8.80 -8.30 -2.37
C ARG A 132 8.64 -8.77 -3.81
N ALA A 133 9.41 -8.20 -4.71
CA ALA A 133 9.54 -8.73 -6.05
C ALA A 133 10.01 -10.18 -5.99
N SER A 134 9.51 -11.01 -6.91
CA SER A 134 9.89 -12.41 -6.97
C SER A 134 11.39 -12.55 -7.22
N MET A 135 12.05 -13.42 -6.44
CA MET A 135 13.48 -13.75 -6.63
C MET A 135 13.75 -14.33 -8.02
N ASN A 136 12.76 -14.97 -8.64
CA ASN A 136 12.91 -15.56 -9.99
C ASN A 136 12.89 -14.48 -11.09
N ALA A 137 12.47 -13.27 -10.80
CA ALA A 137 12.48 -12.16 -11.76
C ALA A 137 13.89 -11.63 -12.06
N GLU A 138 14.89 -12.03 -11.27
CA GLU A 138 16.30 -11.64 -11.43
C GLU A 138 17.13 -12.67 -12.21
N ALA A 139 16.53 -13.77 -12.59
CA ALA A 139 17.21 -14.84 -13.31
C ALA A 139 17.29 -14.57 -14.81
#